data_452e5e97f2f97bc8d997d08dd6b9d886
#
_entry.id   452e5e97f2f97bc8d997d08dd6b9d886
#
_cell.length_a   1.000
_cell.length_b   1.000
_cell.length_c   1.000
_cell.angle_alpha   90.00
_cell.angle_beta   90.00
_cell.angle_gamma   90.00
#
_symmetry.space_group_name_H-M   'P 1'
#
loop_
_entity.id
_entity.type
_entity.pdbx_description
1 polymer ?
#
loop_
_entity_poly.entity_id
_entity_poly.type
_entity_poly.pdbx_seq_one_letter_code
_entity_poly.pdbx_strand_id
1 'polypeptide(L)'
;MNPLAKQLNQIIEQGNPHIVEMLSEMGEKFFFPKGILDQSAEAKEKAYKLNATIGVALEAGQIMYLNSTRDALGTMSPEESLTYAPSFGIQTLRKAWRDLMLKKNPTLKTRTFSMPVVTSGITHAISTFADLWVDPEDVVVFPDMIWGNYDLIFSIRKCAVIHKYPMFTEDCRFNLAAFARTLEDLARVNTKLIVFLNFPNNPTGYTLSESEGEAVVEILTRLARQGTNIIAVFDDAYFGLFYEPDTLKESLFSRICQQHPRLMGVKLDGASKEIFAWGLRIGFITYGCTVEGDPSSVYQA
;
A
#
# COMPACT_ATOMS: atom_id res chain seq x y z
N MET A 1 4.00 -6.25 -24.70
CA MET A 1 5.22 -6.30 -23.85
C MET A 1 5.88 -4.93 -23.81
N ASN A 2 6.34 -4.49 -22.65
CA ASN A 2 7.04 -3.20 -22.48
C ASN A 2 8.34 -3.18 -23.29
N PRO A 3 8.70 -2.07 -23.98
CA PRO A 3 9.95 -1.98 -24.78
C PRO A 3 11.22 -2.32 -23.99
N LEU A 4 11.30 -1.95 -22.70
CA LEU A 4 12.45 -2.28 -21.85
C LEU A 4 12.55 -3.77 -21.56
N ALA A 5 11.43 -4.44 -21.27
CA ALA A 5 11.40 -5.90 -21.10
C ALA A 5 11.87 -6.61 -22.38
N LYS A 6 11.35 -6.16 -23.54
CA LYS A 6 11.77 -6.69 -24.84
C LYS A 6 13.26 -6.53 -25.09
N GLN A 7 13.82 -5.37 -24.76
CA GLN A 7 15.26 -5.12 -24.90
C GLN A 7 16.11 -6.02 -24.00
N LEU A 8 15.69 -6.23 -22.75
CA LEU A 8 16.36 -7.10 -21.82
C LEU A 8 16.36 -8.57 -22.31
N ASN A 9 15.20 -9.04 -22.80
CA ASN A 9 15.07 -10.38 -23.36
C ASN A 9 15.98 -10.56 -24.59
N GLN A 10 16.08 -9.56 -25.48
CA GLN A 10 16.99 -9.60 -26.62
C GLN A 10 18.46 -9.69 -26.20
N ILE A 11 18.87 -9.01 -25.13
CA ILE A 11 20.23 -9.10 -24.60
C ILE A 11 20.49 -10.51 -24.07
N ILE A 12 19.55 -11.10 -23.33
CA ILE A 12 19.66 -12.48 -22.82
C ILE A 12 19.70 -13.47 -23.99
N GLU A 13 18.82 -13.33 -24.96
CA GLU A 13 18.72 -14.19 -26.16
C GLU A 13 20.03 -14.20 -26.96
N GLN A 14 20.67 -13.02 -27.13
CA GLN A 14 21.96 -12.90 -27.79
C GLN A 14 23.06 -13.62 -27.02
N GLY A 15 23.01 -13.61 -25.69
CA GLY A 15 24.00 -14.31 -24.85
C GLY A 15 23.74 -15.80 -24.75
N ASN A 16 22.51 -16.19 -24.55
CA ASN A 16 22.04 -17.58 -24.50
C ASN A 16 20.54 -17.68 -24.72
N PRO A 17 20.09 -18.10 -25.92
CA PRO A 17 18.66 -18.17 -26.25
C PRO A 17 17.87 -19.15 -25.36
N HIS A 18 18.51 -20.19 -24.86
CA HIS A 18 17.84 -21.17 -24.01
C HIS A 18 17.42 -20.58 -22.65
N ILE A 19 18.02 -19.51 -22.19
CA ILE A 19 17.57 -18.82 -20.97
C ILE A 19 16.23 -18.17 -21.21
N VAL A 20 16.01 -17.54 -22.37
CA VAL A 20 14.72 -16.91 -22.71
C VAL A 20 13.65 -17.99 -22.84
N GLU A 21 13.92 -19.13 -23.48
CA GLU A 21 13.00 -20.26 -23.59
C GLU A 21 12.56 -20.83 -22.23
N MET A 22 13.38 -20.66 -21.19
CA MET A 22 13.07 -21.11 -19.82
C MET A 22 12.31 -20.05 -18.98
N LEU A 23 12.18 -18.81 -19.44
CA LEU A 23 11.40 -17.80 -18.74
C LEU A 23 9.91 -18.17 -18.75
N SER A 24 9.22 -17.86 -17.66
CA SER A 24 7.76 -17.85 -17.66
C SER A 24 7.25 -16.65 -18.45
N GLU A 25 6.00 -16.68 -18.92
CA GLU A 25 5.35 -15.52 -19.55
C GLU A 25 5.45 -14.24 -18.70
N MET A 26 5.38 -14.39 -17.38
CA MET A 26 5.56 -13.29 -16.45
C MET A 26 7.03 -12.85 -16.43
N GLY A 27 7.97 -13.78 -16.42
CA GLY A 27 9.40 -13.48 -16.44
C GLY A 27 9.81 -12.68 -17.68
N GLU A 28 9.27 -13.01 -18.86
CA GLU A 28 9.50 -12.28 -20.09
C GLU A 28 8.96 -10.84 -20.05
N LYS A 29 7.86 -10.60 -19.29
CA LYS A 29 7.24 -9.27 -19.14
C LYS A 29 7.92 -8.40 -18.11
N PHE A 30 8.73 -8.98 -17.21
CA PHE A 30 9.43 -8.23 -16.17
C PHE A 30 10.52 -7.34 -16.74
N PHE A 31 10.59 -6.14 -16.23
CA PHE A 31 11.69 -5.21 -16.41
C PHE A 31 11.83 -4.38 -15.13
N PHE A 32 13.04 -3.92 -14.89
CA PHE A 32 13.25 -2.93 -13.83
C PHE A 32 13.24 -1.55 -14.50
N PRO A 33 12.20 -0.73 -14.32
CA PRO A 33 12.22 0.62 -14.87
C PRO A 33 13.40 1.37 -14.25
N LYS A 34 14.09 2.20 -15.04
CA LYS A 34 15.07 3.14 -14.50
C LYS A 34 14.36 4.08 -13.54
N GLY A 35 14.22 3.60 -12.32
CA GLY A 35 13.48 4.25 -11.26
C GLY A 35 14.40 4.90 -10.24
N ILE A 36 13.84 5.19 -9.07
CA ILE A 36 14.53 5.91 -8.00
C ILE A 36 15.81 5.21 -7.51
N LEU A 37 15.92 3.89 -7.62
CA LEU A 37 17.11 3.17 -7.18
C LEU A 37 18.32 3.41 -8.13
N ASP A 38 18.10 3.38 -9.45
CA ASP A 38 19.13 3.70 -10.43
C ASP A 38 19.52 5.17 -10.36
N GLN A 39 18.52 6.05 -10.23
CA GLN A 39 18.75 7.49 -10.02
C GLN A 39 19.53 7.73 -8.71
N SER A 40 19.27 6.95 -7.67
CA SER A 40 20.00 7.05 -6.40
C SER A 40 21.43 6.59 -6.52
N ALA A 41 21.71 5.52 -7.28
CA ALA A 41 23.06 5.05 -7.54
C ALA A 41 23.85 6.12 -8.32
N GLU A 42 23.27 6.66 -9.38
CA GLU A 42 23.87 7.73 -10.17
C GLU A 42 24.06 9.02 -9.35
N ALA A 43 23.10 9.37 -8.51
CA ALA A 43 23.19 10.56 -7.65
C ALA A 43 24.29 10.43 -6.59
N LYS A 44 24.54 9.23 -6.06
CA LYS A 44 25.68 8.99 -5.15
C LYS A 44 27.03 9.32 -5.80
N GLU A 45 27.17 9.07 -7.10
CA GLU A 45 28.40 9.31 -7.83
C GLU A 45 28.52 10.77 -8.34
N LYS A 46 27.39 11.37 -8.76
CA LYS A 46 27.40 12.62 -9.52
C LYS A 46 26.84 13.83 -8.78
N ALA A 47 26.04 13.65 -7.74
CA ALA A 47 25.46 14.77 -7.01
C ALA A 47 26.44 15.38 -6.03
N TYR A 48 26.87 16.62 -6.31
CA TYR A 48 27.87 17.34 -5.51
C TYR A 48 27.26 18.39 -4.56
N LYS A 49 26.01 18.79 -4.73
CA LYS A 49 25.34 19.75 -3.84
C LYS A 49 24.29 19.10 -2.96
N LEU A 50 23.39 18.34 -3.56
CA LEU A 50 22.25 17.74 -2.89
C LEU A 50 21.88 16.43 -3.57
N ASN A 51 21.68 15.39 -2.76
CA ASN A 51 21.09 14.14 -3.20
C ASN A 51 19.78 13.92 -2.42
N ALA A 52 18.65 14.01 -3.11
CA ALA A 52 17.31 13.82 -2.55
C ALA A 52 16.57 12.64 -3.22
N THR A 53 17.30 11.65 -3.69
CA THR A 53 16.74 10.50 -4.43
C THR A 53 16.26 9.36 -3.54
N ILE A 54 16.66 9.32 -2.27
CA ILE A 54 16.25 8.29 -1.31
C ILE A 54 15.44 8.94 -0.19
N GLY A 55 14.24 8.41 0.06
CA GLY A 55 13.34 8.88 1.11
C GLY A 55 13.74 8.40 2.52
N VAL A 56 15.02 8.49 2.87
CA VAL A 56 15.52 8.28 4.23
C VAL A 56 15.75 9.64 4.85
N ALA A 57 15.17 9.89 6.03
CA ALA A 57 15.35 11.15 6.74
C ALA A 57 16.76 11.24 7.32
N LEU A 58 17.38 12.43 7.16
CA LEU A 58 18.72 12.73 7.67
C LEU A 58 18.66 13.94 8.60
N GLU A 59 19.44 13.88 9.67
CA GLU A 59 19.70 15.01 10.54
C GLU A 59 21.22 15.22 10.66
N ALA A 60 21.71 16.41 10.33
CA ALA A 60 23.14 16.72 10.27
C ALA A 60 23.98 15.71 9.47
N GLY A 61 23.43 15.17 8.37
CA GLY A 61 24.08 14.18 7.52
C GLY A 61 24.07 12.74 8.05
N GLN A 62 23.46 12.51 9.21
CA GLN A 62 23.28 11.19 9.80
C GLN A 62 21.86 10.67 9.57
N ILE A 63 21.71 9.35 9.46
CA ILE A 63 20.38 8.73 9.36
C ILE A 63 19.60 8.98 10.65
N MET A 64 18.40 9.55 10.54
CA MET A 64 17.50 9.68 11.67
C MET A 64 17.04 8.31 12.18
N TYR A 65 16.98 8.16 13.48
CA TYR A 65 16.48 6.95 14.14
C TYR A 65 15.88 7.28 15.52
N LEU A 66 15.03 6.37 16.00
CA LEU A 66 14.58 6.43 17.39
C LEU A 66 15.58 5.68 18.28
N ASN A 67 16.06 6.33 19.33
CA ASN A 67 16.98 5.71 20.31
C ASN A 67 16.42 4.40 20.85
N SER A 68 15.12 4.37 21.21
CA SER A 68 14.44 3.17 21.68
C SER A 68 14.50 2.00 20.69
N THR A 69 14.40 2.27 19.38
CA THR A 69 14.52 1.22 18.34
C THR A 69 15.95 0.70 18.25
N ARG A 70 16.93 1.62 18.23
CA ARG A 70 18.35 1.24 18.18
C ARG A 70 18.75 0.41 19.39
N ASP A 71 18.36 0.84 20.57
CA ASP A 71 18.76 0.20 21.82
C ASP A 71 18.11 -1.19 21.97
N ALA A 72 16.88 -1.37 21.48
CA ALA A 72 16.20 -2.65 21.47
C ALA A 72 16.88 -3.72 20.60
N LEU A 73 17.52 -3.33 19.47
CA LEU A 73 18.14 -4.30 18.56
C LEU A 73 19.25 -5.13 19.19
N GLY A 74 19.96 -4.60 20.18
CA GLY A 74 21.06 -5.29 20.87
C GLY A 74 20.64 -6.11 22.11
N THR A 75 19.37 -6.09 22.49
CA THR A 75 18.90 -6.70 23.76
C THR A 75 18.06 -7.95 23.59
N MET A 76 17.77 -8.36 22.35
CA MET A 76 16.97 -9.57 22.09
C MET A 76 17.77 -10.83 22.39
N SER A 77 17.14 -11.78 23.10
CA SER A 77 17.71 -13.10 23.32
C SER A 77 17.77 -13.92 22.03
N PRO A 78 18.60 -14.98 21.95
CA PRO A 78 18.59 -15.92 20.84
C PRO A 78 17.20 -16.54 20.60
N GLU A 79 16.44 -16.83 21.64
CA GLU A 79 15.11 -17.38 21.57
C GLU A 79 14.12 -16.41 20.91
N GLU A 80 14.26 -15.11 21.16
CA GLU A 80 13.42 -14.07 20.58
C GLU A 80 13.78 -13.74 19.14
N SER A 81 15.07 -13.87 18.77
CA SER A 81 15.60 -13.38 17.49
C SER A 81 15.88 -14.47 16.47
N LEU A 82 16.16 -15.72 16.88
CA LEU A 82 16.64 -16.78 16.01
C LEU A 82 15.66 -17.95 15.81
N THR A 83 14.56 -17.99 16.55
CA THR A 83 13.53 -19.01 16.37
C THR A 83 12.56 -18.65 15.25
N TYR A 84 11.85 -19.65 14.71
CA TYR A 84 10.84 -19.43 13.70
C TYR A 84 9.70 -18.57 14.25
N ALA A 85 9.36 -17.51 13.54
CA ALA A 85 8.13 -16.76 13.81
C ALA A 85 6.91 -17.55 13.30
N PRO A 86 5.75 -17.44 13.96
CA PRO A 86 4.49 -17.96 13.43
C PRO A 86 4.14 -17.32 12.07
N SER A 87 3.41 -18.06 11.21
CA SER A 87 3.07 -17.62 9.84
C SER A 87 2.38 -16.26 9.79
N PHE A 88 1.57 -15.90 10.78
CA PHE A 88 0.90 -14.61 10.87
C PHE A 88 1.73 -13.53 11.59
N GLY A 89 2.91 -13.88 12.06
CA GLY A 89 3.77 -13.04 12.90
C GLY A 89 3.60 -13.26 14.40
N ILE A 90 4.58 -12.77 15.16
CA ILE A 90 4.64 -12.90 16.61
C ILE A 90 3.43 -12.21 17.26
N GLN A 91 2.71 -12.93 18.14
CA GLN A 91 1.45 -12.48 18.72
C GLN A 91 1.59 -11.17 19.52
N THR A 92 2.70 -10.98 20.23
CA THR A 92 2.99 -9.74 20.97
C THR A 92 3.13 -8.55 20.03
N LEU A 93 3.83 -8.71 18.91
CA LEU A 93 3.96 -7.68 17.89
C LEU A 93 2.61 -7.33 17.25
N ARG A 94 1.80 -8.34 16.90
CA ARG A 94 0.47 -8.14 16.31
C ARG A 94 -0.47 -7.39 17.27
N LYS A 95 -0.44 -7.72 18.54
CA LYS A 95 -1.21 -7.02 19.59
C LYS A 95 -0.74 -5.58 19.77
N ALA A 96 0.58 -5.36 19.89
CA ALA A 96 1.15 -4.03 20.04
C ALA A 96 0.80 -3.13 18.83
N TRP A 97 0.83 -3.68 17.60
CA TRP A 97 0.44 -2.94 16.41
C TRP A 97 -1.05 -2.61 16.41
N ARG A 98 -1.91 -3.56 16.78
CA ARG A 98 -3.34 -3.33 16.93
C ARG A 98 -3.65 -2.24 17.97
N ASP A 99 -2.98 -2.26 19.11
CA ASP A 99 -3.15 -1.23 20.14
C ASP A 99 -2.70 0.16 19.65
N LEU A 100 -1.61 0.22 18.86
CA LEU A 100 -1.16 1.45 18.20
C LEU A 100 -2.20 1.94 17.18
N MET A 101 -2.78 1.05 16.39
CA MET A 101 -3.85 1.38 15.45
C MET A 101 -5.06 1.98 16.19
N LEU A 102 -5.50 1.38 17.29
CA LEU A 102 -6.61 1.87 18.11
C LEU A 102 -6.32 3.23 18.77
N LYS A 103 -5.06 3.47 19.13
CA LYS A 103 -4.63 4.76 19.68
C LYS A 103 -4.66 5.87 18.61
N LYS A 104 -4.19 5.57 17.41
CA LYS A 104 -4.13 6.53 16.30
C LYS A 104 -5.47 6.72 15.59
N ASN A 105 -6.35 5.74 15.65
CA ASN A 105 -7.65 5.73 14.98
C ASN A 105 -8.75 5.43 16.01
N PRO A 106 -9.14 6.41 16.85
CA PRO A 106 -10.13 6.21 17.90
C PRO A 106 -11.46 5.63 17.43
N THR A 107 -11.88 5.92 16.19
CA THR A 107 -13.10 5.37 15.57
C THR A 107 -13.07 3.84 15.50
N LEU A 108 -11.89 3.21 15.38
CA LEU A 108 -11.75 1.75 15.37
C LEU A 108 -12.15 1.08 16.69
N LYS A 109 -12.22 1.81 17.82
CA LYS A 109 -12.62 1.23 19.12
C LYS A 109 -14.05 0.69 19.12
N THR A 110 -14.89 1.18 18.23
CA THR A 110 -16.29 0.74 18.07
C THR A 110 -16.48 -0.16 16.85
N ARG A 111 -15.40 -0.57 16.20
CA ARG A 111 -15.42 -1.36 14.97
C ARG A 111 -14.79 -2.74 15.19
N THR A 112 -15.24 -3.69 14.38
CA THR A 112 -14.65 -5.02 14.31
C THR A 112 -13.73 -5.12 13.11
N PHE A 113 -12.51 -5.60 13.32
CA PHE A 113 -11.49 -5.79 12.27
C PHE A 113 -10.55 -6.92 12.66
N SER A 114 -9.82 -7.47 11.70
CA SER A 114 -8.90 -8.59 11.90
C SER A 114 -7.72 -8.21 12.79
N MET A 115 -7.08 -9.20 13.39
CA MET A 115 -5.72 -9.02 13.92
C MET A 115 -4.76 -8.72 12.75
N PRO A 116 -3.85 -7.74 12.88
CA PRO A 116 -2.83 -7.49 11.87
C PRO A 116 -2.01 -8.74 11.56
N VAL A 117 -1.78 -9.02 10.29
CA VAL A 117 -0.85 -10.06 9.82
C VAL A 117 0.47 -9.39 9.45
N VAL A 118 1.59 -9.91 9.98
CA VAL A 118 2.93 -9.34 9.76
C VAL A 118 3.44 -9.73 8.39
N THR A 119 4.07 -8.77 7.69
CA THR A 119 4.70 -8.96 6.38
C THR A 119 6.10 -8.36 6.35
N SER A 120 6.91 -8.74 5.36
CA SER A 120 8.25 -8.17 5.14
C SER A 120 8.17 -6.78 4.47
N GLY A 121 7.58 -5.83 5.18
CA GLY A 121 7.31 -4.47 4.72
C GLY A 121 6.03 -4.36 3.89
N ILE A 122 5.60 -3.12 3.62
CA ILE A 122 4.34 -2.83 2.94
C ILE A 122 4.33 -3.34 1.49
N THR A 123 5.45 -3.35 0.78
CA THR A 123 5.53 -3.93 -0.56
C THR A 123 5.13 -5.41 -0.57
N HIS A 124 5.57 -6.18 0.44
CA HIS A 124 5.14 -7.57 0.60
C HIS A 124 3.66 -7.65 0.98
N ALA A 125 3.16 -6.73 1.83
CA ALA A 125 1.74 -6.64 2.14
C ALA A 125 0.90 -6.43 0.87
N ILE A 126 1.28 -5.49 -0.01
CA ILE A 126 0.61 -5.22 -1.29
C ILE A 126 0.66 -6.46 -2.20
N SER A 127 1.82 -7.12 -2.27
CA SER A 127 1.98 -8.34 -3.08
C SER A 127 1.09 -9.48 -2.58
N THR A 128 1.04 -9.71 -1.27
CA THR A 128 0.17 -10.73 -0.65
C THR A 128 -1.31 -10.39 -0.83
N PHE A 129 -1.67 -9.11 -0.68
CA PHE A 129 -3.01 -8.62 -1.02
C PHE A 129 -3.37 -8.97 -2.47
N ALA A 130 -2.48 -8.66 -3.41
CA ALA A 130 -2.71 -8.94 -4.82
C ALA A 130 -2.87 -10.44 -5.10
N ASP A 131 -2.12 -11.31 -4.40
CA ASP A 131 -2.25 -12.76 -4.56
C ASP A 131 -3.61 -13.29 -4.09
N LEU A 132 -4.17 -12.69 -3.04
CA LEU A 132 -5.44 -13.14 -2.45
C LEU A 132 -6.67 -12.57 -3.18
N TRP A 133 -6.58 -11.34 -3.71
CA TRP A 133 -7.78 -10.60 -4.14
C TRP A 133 -7.81 -10.22 -5.61
N VAL A 134 -6.70 -10.40 -6.34
CA VAL A 134 -6.60 -9.90 -7.72
C VAL A 134 -6.39 -11.03 -8.70
N ASP A 135 -7.38 -11.22 -9.56
CA ASP A 135 -7.31 -12.09 -10.73
C ASP A 135 -6.90 -11.28 -11.99
N PRO A 136 -6.46 -11.97 -13.07
CA PRO A 136 -6.30 -11.31 -14.37
C PRO A 136 -7.58 -10.60 -14.79
N GLU A 137 -7.43 -9.40 -15.41
CA GLU A 137 -8.52 -8.54 -15.88
C GLU A 137 -9.35 -7.86 -14.77
N ASP A 138 -9.10 -8.13 -13.49
CA ASP A 138 -9.70 -7.34 -12.41
C ASP A 138 -9.33 -5.86 -12.52
N VAL A 139 -10.30 -5.02 -12.21
CA VAL A 139 -10.13 -3.56 -12.28
C VAL A 139 -9.56 -3.01 -10.98
N VAL A 140 -8.38 -2.38 -11.09
CA VAL A 140 -7.72 -1.68 -9.98
C VAL A 140 -7.67 -0.19 -10.28
N VAL A 141 -8.22 0.63 -9.40
CA VAL A 141 -8.37 2.07 -9.59
C VAL A 141 -7.36 2.82 -8.73
N PHE A 142 -6.62 3.73 -9.37
CA PHE A 142 -5.63 4.59 -8.75
C PHE A 142 -5.81 6.06 -9.18
N PRO A 143 -5.27 7.04 -8.44
CA PRO A 143 -5.00 8.34 -9.00
C PRO A 143 -3.90 8.24 -10.08
N ASP A 144 -3.72 9.26 -10.89
CA ASP A 144 -2.63 9.33 -11.88
C ASP A 144 -1.23 9.50 -11.24
N MET A 145 -1.18 10.06 -10.04
CA MET A 145 0.04 10.21 -9.24
C MET A 145 0.21 9.03 -8.28
N ILE A 146 0.99 8.03 -8.70
CA ILE A 146 1.17 6.76 -7.95
C ILE A 146 2.63 6.39 -7.77
N TRP A 147 2.87 5.52 -6.80
CA TRP A 147 4.14 4.83 -6.65
C TRP A 147 4.32 3.76 -7.75
N GLY A 148 5.45 3.82 -8.49
CA GLY A 148 5.65 3.00 -9.69
C GLY A 148 5.59 1.48 -9.49
N ASN A 149 5.81 0.98 -8.27
CA ASN A 149 5.75 -0.46 -8.02
C ASN A 149 4.32 -1.04 -8.08
N TYR A 150 3.28 -0.21 -8.01
CA TYR A 150 1.91 -0.70 -8.23
C TYR A 150 1.74 -1.26 -9.64
N ASP A 151 2.31 -0.61 -10.65
CA ASP A 151 2.26 -1.10 -12.04
C ASP A 151 2.92 -2.50 -12.16
N LEU A 152 4.07 -2.72 -11.49
CA LEU A 152 4.74 -4.02 -11.48
C LEU A 152 3.91 -5.13 -10.82
N ILE A 153 3.27 -4.81 -9.69
CA ILE A 153 2.49 -5.78 -8.93
C ILE A 153 1.17 -6.10 -9.63
N PHE A 154 0.40 -5.08 -9.99
CA PHE A 154 -0.96 -5.28 -10.49
C PHE A 154 -1.02 -5.51 -12.00
N SER A 155 -0.34 -4.69 -12.80
CA SER A 155 -0.39 -4.83 -14.25
C SER A 155 0.49 -5.96 -14.77
N ILE A 156 1.76 -6.02 -14.33
CA ILE A 156 2.71 -7.01 -14.89
C ILE A 156 2.49 -8.38 -14.26
N ARG A 157 2.50 -8.46 -12.91
CA ARG A 157 2.44 -9.74 -12.21
C ARG A 157 1.04 -10.35 -12.21
N LYS A 158 0.00 -9.53 -12.00
CA LYS A 158 -1.37 -10.00 -11.85
C LYS A 158 -2.21 -9.88 -13.11
N CYS A 159 -1.70 -9.24 -14.16
CA CYS A 159 -2.43 -8.94 -15.40
C CYS A 159 -3.77 -8.22 -15.14
N ALA A 160 -3.84 -7.44 -14.08
CA ALA A 160 -5.00 -6.61 -13.77
C ALA A 160 -5.05 -5.38 -14.67
N VAL A 161 -6.24 -4.83 -14.85
CA VAL A 161 -6.48 -3.61 -15.63
C VAL A 161 -6.41 -2.39 -14.69
N ILE A 162 -5.42 -1.53 -14.89
CA ILE A 162 -5.28 -0.31 -14.09
C ILE A 162 -6.04 0.82 -14.75
N HIS A 163 -7.00 1.40 -14.01
CA HIS A 163 -7.68 2.64 -14.36
C HIS A 163 -7.17 3.79 -13.48
N LYS A 164 -6.86 4.92 -14.13
CA LYS A 164 -6.36 6.12 -13.44
C LYS A 164 -7.34 7.28 -13.59
N TYR A 165 -7.47 8.07 -12.52
CA TYR A 165 -8.21 9.33 -12.53
C TYR A 165 -7.26 10.50 -12.19
N PRO A 166 -7.51 11.71 -12.71
CA PRO A 166 -6.74 12.90 -12.33
C PRO A 166 -6.86 13.15 -10.82
N MET A 167 -5.74 13.11 -10.11
CA MET A 167 -5.70 13.26 -8.65
C MET A 167 -6.12 14.65 -8.19
N PHE A 168 -5.73 15.67 -8.96
CA PHE A 168 -5.91 17.06 -8.58
C PHE A 168 -6.86 17.81 -9.50
N THR A 169 -7.57 18.76 -8.91
CA THR A 169 -8.23 19.86 -9.60
C THR A 169 -7.23 20.95 -9.95
N GLU A 170 -7.65 21.97 -10.71
CA GLU A 170 -6.79 23.10 -11.09
C GLU A 170 -6.28 23.90 -9.87
N ASP A 171 -7.04 23.92 -8.78
CA ASP A 171 -6.69 24.54 -7.51
C ASP A 171 -5.93 23.59 -6.54
N CYS A 172 -5.37 22.52 -7.07
CA CYS A 172 -4.54 21.54 -6.34
C CYS A 172 -5.23 20.84 -5.17
N ARG A 173 -6.55 20.68 -5.21
CA ARG A 173 -7.32 19.87 -4.26
C ARG A 173 -7.57 18.48 -4.80
N PHE A 174 -7.90 17.55 -3.92
CA PHE A 174 -8.27 16.19 -4.35
C PHE A 174 -9.50 16.23 -5.27
N ASN A 175 -9.40 15.60 -6.43
CA ASN A 175 -10.42 15.66 -7.48
C ASN A 175 -11.55 14.66 -7.21
N LEU A 176 -12.40 14.96 -6.23
CA LEU A 176 -13.56 14.14 -5.86
C LEU A 176 -14.50 13.88 -7.04
N ALA A 177 -14.65 14.84 -7.94
CA ALA A 177 -15.53 14.69 -9.12
C ALA A 177 -14.98 13.65 -10.10
N ALA A 178 -13.67 13.69 -10.39
CA ALA A 178 -13.03 12.69 -11.25
C ALA A 178 -13.02 11.31 -10.58
N PHE A 179 -12.74 11.24 -9.28
CA PHE A 179 -12.80 10.01 -8.50
C PHE A 179 -14.19 9.38 -8.57
N ALA A 180 -15.24 10.14 -8.25
CA ALA A 180 -16.61 9.64 -8.28
C ALA A 180 -17.01 9.16 -9.67
N ARG A 181 -16.79 9.99 -10.71
CA ARG A 181 -17.14 9.65 -12.10
C ARG A 181 -16.46 8.39 -12.56
N THR A 182 -15.14 8.27 -12.34
CA THR A 182 -14.39 7.08 -12.74
C THR A 182 -14.96 5.82 -12.10
N LEU A 183 -15.23 5.85 -10.80
CA LEU A 183 -15.81 4.69 -10.10
C LEU A 183 -17.23 4.38 -10.55
N GLU A 184 -18.07 5.38 -10.79
CA GLU A 184 -19.43 5.21 -11.30
C GLU A 184 -19.45 4.58 -12.69
N ASP A 185 -18.60 5.04 -13.59
CA ASP A 185 -18.51 4.48 -14.95
C ASP A 185 -18.01 3.03 -14.92
N LEU A 186 -17.02 2.73 -14.10
CA LEU A 186 -16.49 1.37 -13.94
C LEU A 186 -17.51 0.43 -13.26
N ALA A 187 -18.26 0.90 -12.28
CA ALA A 187 -19.27 0.13 -11.56
C ALA A 187 -20.45 -0.31 -12.46
N ARG A 188 -20.70 0.38 -13.57
CA ARG A 188 -21.74 -0.01 -14.55
C ARG A 188 -21.44 -1.30 -15.29
N VAL A 189 -20.15 -1.61 -15.45
CA VAL A 189 -19.67 -2.75 -16.27
C VAL A 189 -18.88 -3.77 -15.48
N ASN A 190 -18.56 -3.49 -14.21
CA ASN A 190 -17.81 -4.38 -13.34
C ASN A 190 -18.59 -4.67 -12.04
N THR A 191 -18.63 -5.90 -11.62
CA THR A 191 -19.25 -6.33 -10.35
C THR A 191 -18.32 -6.16 -9.15
N LYS A 192 -17.01 -6.04 -9.39
CA LYS A 192 -15.94 -5.85 -8.39
C LYS A 192 -15.03 -4.70 -8.80
N LEU A 193 -14.71 -3.82 -7.86
CA LEU A 193 -13.71 -2.78 -8.01
C LEU A 193 -12.72 -2.83 -6.85
N ILE A 194 -11.45 -2.69 -7.16
CA ILE A 194 -10.38 -2.54 -6.16
C ILE A 194 -9.88 -1.10 -6.24
N VAL A 195 -10.05 -0.35 -5.16
CA VAL A 195 -9.74 1.08 -5.10
C VAL A 195 -8.58 1.33 -4.14
N PHE A 196 -7.45 1.77 -4.67
CA PHE A 196 -6.26 2.10 -3.88
C PHE A 196 -6.23 3.58 -3.51
N LEU A 197 -6.03 3.82 -2.23
CA LEU A 197 -5.95 5.14 -1.61
C LEU A 197 -4.68 5.20 -0.76
N ASN A 198 -3.72 6.04 -1.17
CA ASN A 198 -2.46 6.24 -0.47
C ASN A 198 -2.38 7.68 0.04
N PHE A 199 -2.55 7.88 1.35
CA PHE A 199 -2.52 9.20 1.99
C PHE A 199 -1.84 9.14 3.37
N PRO A 200 -0.82 9.99 3.63
CA PRO A 200 -0.19 10.91 2.69
C PRO A 200 0.32 10.21 1.44
N ASN A 201 0.11 10.82 0.27
CA ASN A 201 0.38 10.20 -1.02
C ASN A 201 1.86 10.20 -1.38
N ASN A 202 2.31 9.12 -1.96
CA ASN A 202 3.60 9.07 -2.66
C ASN A 202 3.35 9.09 -4.18
N PRO A 203 3.80 10.13 -4.94
CA PRO A 203 4.92 11.03 -4.61
C PRO A 203 4.54 12.43 -4.12
N THR A 204 3.28 12.81 -4.05
CA THR A 204 2.87 14.21 -3.92
C THR A 204 2.93 14.76 -2.50
N GLY A 205 2.90 13.89 -1.47
CA GLY A 205 2.79 14.30 -0.07
C GLY A 205 1.37 14.74 0.33
N TYR A 206 0.41 14.77 -0.60
CA TYR A 206 -0.94 15.21 -0.33
C TYR A 206 -1.64 14.34 0.70
N THR A 207 -2.34 14.97 1.62
CA THR A 207 -3.19 14.32 2.63
C THR A 207 -4.59 14.89 2.53
N LEU A 208 -5.61 14.03 2.55
CA LEU A 208 -7.00 14.46 2.47
C LEU A 208 -7.37 15.37 3.65
N SER A 209 -8.22 16.35 3.39
CA SER A 209 -8.94 17.06 4.43
C SER A 209 -10.03 16.17 5.04
N GLU A 210 -10.60 16.58 6.18
CA GLU A 210 -11.68 15.87 6.83
C GLU A 210 -12.90 15.72 5.91
N SER A 211 -13.30 16.80 5.23
CA SER A 211 -14.43 16.81 4.29
C SER A 211 -14.19 15.97 3.04
N GLU A 212 -12.97 15.94 2.51
CA GLU A 212 -12.61 15.07 1.39
C GLU A 212 -12.65 13.59 1.80
N GLY A 213 -12.17 13.27 3.01
CA GLY A 213 -12.26 11.92 3.56
C GLY A 213 -13.69 11.44 3.73
N GLU A 214 -14.59 12.28 4.24
CA GLU A 214 -16.02 11.99 4.35
C GLU A 214 -16.65 11.74 2.99
N ALA A 215 -16.37 12.58 1.99
CA ALA A 215 -16.87 12.42 0.64
C ALA A 215 -16.39 11.13 -0.03
N VAL A 216 -15.13 10.74 0.16
CA VAL A 216 -14.59 9.45 -0.34
C VAL A 216 -15.37 8.28 0.27
N VAL A 217 -15.58 8.27 1.60
CA VAL A 217 -16.36 7.22 2.28
C VAL A 217 -17.80 7.16 1.76
N GLU A 218 -18.44 8.30 1.54
CA GLU A 218 -19.79 8.38 1.01
C GLU A 218 -19.89 7.82 -0.41
N ILE A 219 -18.95 8.18 -1.30
CA ILE A 219 -18.90 7.67 -2.67
C ILE A 219 -18.77 6.14 -2.69
N LEU A 220 -17.82 5.59 -1.94
CA LEU A 220 -17.61 4.14 -1.88
C LEU A 220 -18.81 3.41 -1.29
N THR A 221 -19.40 3.95 -0.22
CA THR A 221 -20.59 3.37 0.43
C THR A 221 -21.81 3.39 -0.48
N ARG A 222 -22.01 4.48 -1.23
CA ARG A 222 -23.10 4.62 -2.20
C ARG A 222 -22.98 3.59 -3.31
N LEU A 223 -21.80 3.39 -3.89
CA LEU A 223 -21.59 2.39 -4.94
C LEU A 223 -21.79 0.96 -4.42
N ALA A 224 -21.36 0.69 -3.18
CA ALA A 224 -21.63 -0.60 -2.54
C ALA A 224 -23.13 -0.86 -2.37
N ARG A 225 -23.91 0.16 -1.95
CA ARG A 225 -25.37 0.08 -1.87
C ARG A 225 -26.04 -0.13 -3.22
N GLN A 226 -25.45 0.34 -4.31
CA GLN A 226 -25.89 0.13 -5.68
C GLN A 226 -25.57 -1.27 -6.23
N GLY A 227 -24.86 -2.12 -5.45
CA GLY A 227 -24.63 -3.52 -5.77
C GLY A 227 -23.20 -3.87 -6.17
N THR A 228 -22.28 -2.92 -6.27
CA THR A 228 -20.87 -3.17 -6.60
C THR A 228 -20.11 -3.68 -5.38
N ASN A 229 -19.35 -4.75 -5.52
CA ASN A 229 -18.40 -5.21 -4.51
C ASN A 229 -17.15 -4.34 -4.56
N ILE A 230 -16.81 -3.68 -3.47
CA ILE A 230 -15.69 -2.76 -3.40
C ILE A 230 -14.67 -3.24 -2.37
N ILE A 231 -13.42 -3.34 -2.78
CA ILE A 231 -12.27 -3.51 -1.90
C ILE A 231 -11.54 -2.16 -1.86
N ALA A 232 -11.68 -1.44 -0.75
CA ALA A 232 -11.00 -0.17 -0.52
C ALA A 232 -9.67 -0.44 0.20
N VAL A 233 -8.55 -0.24 -0.49
CA VAL A 233 -7.21 -0.52 0.03
C VAL A 233 -6.55 0.80 0.44
N PHE A 234 -6.16 0.88 1.68
CA PHE A 234 -5.50 2.04 2.28
C PHE A 234 -4.01 1.70 2.44
N ASP A 235 -3.19 2.21 1.52
CA ASP A 235 -1.74 2.17 1.67
C ASP A 235 -1.32 3.33 2.58
N ASP A 236 -1.24 3.01 3.85
CA ASP A 236 -0.93 3.93 4.93
C ASP A 236 0.58 4.00 5.23
N ALA A 237 1.44 3.82 4.21
CA ALA A 237 2.90 3.84 4.38
C ALA A 237 3.42 5.10 5.06
N TYR A 238 2.76 6.23 4.83
CA TYR A 238 3.13 7.54 5.38
C TYR A 238 2.15 8.06 6.43
N PHE A 239 1.19 7.23 6.85
CA PHE A 239 0.21 7.62 7.86
C PHE A 239 0.90 8.04 9.16
N GLY A 240 0.47 9.19 9.68
CA GLY A 240 1.09 9.84 10.84
C GLY A 240 2.12 10.93 10.48
N LEU A 241 2.60 10.99 9.23
CA LEU A 241 3.51 12.02 8.74
C LEU A 241 2.75 13.18 8.11
N PHE A 242 1.86 13.77 8.85
CA PHE A 242 1.09 14.98 8.49
C PHE A 242 1.08 15.94 9.68
N TYR A 243 1.10 17.24 9.40
CA TYR A 243 1.21 18.29 10.40
C TYR A 243 0.21 19.43 10.20
N GLU A 244 -0.42 19.49 9.04
CA GLU A 244 -1.44 20.50 8.78
C GLU A 244 -2.68 20.29 9.67
N PRO A 245 -3.29 21.37 10.22
CA PRO A 245 -4.40 21.25 11.16
C PRO A 245 -5.66 20.64 10.53
N ASP A 246 -5.91 20.94 9.25
CA ASP A 246 -7.17 20.61 8.55
C ASP A 246 -7.14 19.24 7.86
N THR A 247 -6.06 18.47 8.02
CA THR A 247 -5.95 17.13 7.43
C THR A 247 -6.69 16.09 8.25
N LEU A 248 -7.19 15.07 7.56
CA LEU A 248 -7.77 13.88 8.17
C LEU A 248 -6.80 13.23 9.16
N LYS A 249 -7.20 13.09 10.42
CA LYS A 249 -6.33 12.60 11.50
C LYS A 249 -6.37 11.08 11.68
N GLU A 250 -7.37 10.41 11.15
CA GLU A 250 -7.49 8.96 11.17
C GLU A 250 -7.38 8.38 9.76
N SER A 251 -6.88 7.15 9.64
CA SER A 251 -6.94 6.41 8.38
C SER A 251 -8.39 6.24 7.93
N LEU A 252 -8.65 6.39 6.65
CA LEU A 252 -9.97 6.12 6.06
C LEU A 252 -10.45 4.69 6.33
N PHE A 253 -9.54 3.75 6.57
CA PHE A 253 -9.86 2.39 6.99
C PHE A 253 -10.82 2.38 8.19
N SER A 254 -10.60 3.24 9.17
CA SER A 254 -11.44 3.33 10.36
C SER A 254 -12.89 3.69 10.05
N ARG A 255 -13.12 4.47 9.01
CA ARG A 255 -14.45 4.93 8.58
C ARG A 255 -15.14 3.97 7.64
N ILE A 256 -14.37 3.15 6.92
CA ILE A 256 -14.91 2.15 5.97
C ILE A 256 -15.35 0.87 6.69
N CYS A 257 -14.70 0.51 7.79
CA CYS A 257 -15.05 -0.69 8.54
C CYS A 257 -16.54 -0.73 8.89
N GLN A 258 -17.23 -1.81 8.49
CA GLN A 258 -18.64 -2.08 8.80
C GLN A 258 -19.66 -1.07 8.22
N GLN A 259 -19.33 -0.40 7.13
CA GLN A 259 -20.28 0.51 6.46
C GLN A 259 -21.33 -0.23 5.64
N HIS A 260 -20.91 -1.28 4.92
CA HIS A 260 -21.80 -2.05 4.05
C HIS A 260 -21.23 -3.44 3.78
N PRO A 261 -22.05 -4.53 3.64
CA PRO A 261 -21.54 -5.88 3.35
C PRO A 261 -20.70 -5.99 2.06
N ARG A 262 -20.98 -5.16 1.07
CA ARG A 262 -20.24 -5.10 -0.20
C ARG A 262 -19.04 -4.16 -0.19
N LEU A 263 -18.66 -3.63 0.97
CA LEU A 263 -17.53 -2.71 1.13
C LEU A 263 -16.58 -3.26 2.17
N MET A 264 -15.44 -3.73 1.72
CA MET A 264 -14.35 -4.22 2.55
C MET A 264 -13.21 -3.21 2.57
N GLY A 265 -12.73 -2.86 3.76
CA GLY A 265 -11.51 -2.09 3.97
C GLY A 265 -10.31 -3.00 4.15
N VAL A 266 -9.20 -2.66 3.52
CA VAL A 266 -7.89 -3.32 3.73
C VAL A 266 -6.87 -2.25 4.07
N LYS A 267 -6.28 -2.33 5.26
CA LYS A 267 -5.21 -1.42 5.69
C LYS A 267 -3.86 -2.08 5.51
N LEU A 268 -2.99 -1.43 4.77
CA LEU A 268 -1.60 -1.80 4.56
C LEU A 268 -0.72 -0.75 5.21
N ASP A 269 -0.04 -1.09 6.29
CA ASP A 269 0.78 -0.14 7.03
C ASP A 269 2.08 -0.77 7.54
N GLY A 270 2.93 -0.01 8.21
CA GLY A 270 4.19 -0.54 8.69
C GLY A 270 5.11 0.48 9.36
N ALA A 271 6.19 -0.04 9.91
CA ALA A 271 7.15 0.72 10.71
C ALA A 271 8.17 1.51 9.87
N SER A 272 8.16 1.39 8.54
CA SER A 272 9.25 1.87 7.69
C SER A 272 9.45 3.39 7.74
N LYS A 273 8.38 4.17 7.76
CA LYS A 273 8.44 5.64 7.60
C LYS A 273 8.31 6.37 8.92
N GLU A 274 7.17 6.25 9.58
CA GLU A 274 6.88 6.98 10.81
C GLU A 274 7.84 6.63 11.97
N ILE A 275 8.28 5.37 12.04
CA ILE A 275 9.18 4.86 13.11
C ILE A 275 10.65 4.85 12.65
N PHE A 276 10.95 5.38 11.48
CA PHE A 276 12.31 5.41 10.89
C PHE A 276 12.99 4.04 10.80
N ALA A 277 12.21 2.98 10.59
CA ALA A 277 12.70 1.60 10.59
C ALA A 277 12.79 0.99 9.18
N TRP A 278 13.33 1.73 8.21
CA TRP A 278 13.35 1.34 6.79
C TRP A 278 13.99 -0.03 6.55
N GLY A 279 15.08 -0.34 7.26
CA GLY A 279 15.84 -1.58 7.10
C GLY A 279 15.21 -2.80 7.75
N LEU A 280 14.33 -2.65 8.74
CA LEU A 280 13.74 -3.77 9.48
C LEU A 280 12.66 -4.51 8.69
N ARG A 281 12.15 -3.92 7.61
CA ARG A 281 11.17 -4.53 6.71
C ARG A 281 9.94 -5.08 7.44
N ILE A 282 9.29 -4.24 8.24
CA ILE A 282 8.08 -4.61 8.99
C ILE A 282 6.86 -3.92 8.38
N GLY A 283 5.91 -4.71 7.94
CA GLY A 283 4.60 -4.27 7.45
C GLY A 283 3.47 -5.12 7.99
N PHE A 284 2.24 -4.69 7.77
CA PHE A 284 1.04 -5.35 8.27
C PHE A 284 -0.09 -5.28 7.26
N ILE A 285 -0.94 -6.31 7.26
CA ILE A 285 -2.24 -6.31 6.58
C ILE A 285 -3.32 -6.46 7.63
N THR A 286 -4.35 -5.62 7.55
CA THR A 286 -5.51 -5.67 8.43
C THR A 286 -6.78 -5.53 7.60
N TYR A 287 -7.80 -6.35 7.88
CA TYR A 287 -9.07 -6.38 7.18
C TYR A 287 -10.21 -5.87 8.06
N GLY A 288 -11.15 -5.13 7.46
CA GLY A 288 -12.37 -4.66 8.12
C GLY A 288 -13.56 -4.73 7.19
N CYS A 289 -14.57 -5.49 7.55
CA CYS A 289 -15.81 -5.65 6.77
C CYS A 289 -17.03 -5.80 7.70
N THR A 290 -18.20 -5.73 7.12
CA THR A 290 -19.44 -6.10 7.81
C THR A 290 -19.55 -7.60 7.81
N VAL A 291 -19.72 -8.19 9.00
CA VAL A 291 -19.87 -9.64 9.20
C VAL A 291 -21.16 -9.90 9.95
N GLU A 292 -21.97 -10.83 9.46
CA GLU A 292 -23.13 -11.35 10.17
C GLU A 292 -22.68 -12.48 11.11
N GLY A 293 -23.16 -12.48 12.34
CA GLY A 293 -22.79 -13.45 13.36
C GLY A 293 -21.48 -13.11 14.08
N ASP A 294 -20.65 -14.13 14.35
CA ASP A 294 -19.35 -13.95 15.02
C ASP A 294 -18.25 -13.52 14.05
N PRO A 295 -17.77 -12.26 14.13
CA PRO A 295 -16.71 -11.79 13.27
C PRO A 295 -15.39 -12.54 13.42
N SER A 296 -15.13 -13.16 14.56
CA SER A 296 -13.86 -13.84 14.84
C SER A 296 -13.64 -15.01 13.88
N SER A 297 -14.68 -15.75 13.55
CA SER A 297 -14.61 -16.88 12.62
C SER A 297 -14.22 -16.46 11.19
N VAL A 298 -14.80 -15.35 10.70
CA VAL A 298 -14.49 -14.82 9.36
C VAL A 298 -13.08 -14.27 9.28
N TYR A 299 -12.62 -13.58 10.33
CA TYR A 299 -11.26 -13.03 10.37
C TYR A 299 -10.18 -14.07 10.68
N GLN A 300 -10.54 -15.27 11.11
CA GLN A 300 -9.62 -16.39 11.28
C GLN A 300 -9.45 -17.22 10.00
N ALA A 301 -10.49 -17.28 9.17
CA ALA A 301 -10.48 -17.95 7.86
C ALA A 301 -9.67 -17.17 6.82
#